data_f6a71aed5160db7ae60a60bb35cb355e
#
_entry.id   f6a71aed5160db7ae60a60bb35cb355e
#
_cell.length_a   1.000
_cell.length_b   1.000
_cell.length_c   1.000
_cell.angle_alpha   90.00
_cell.angle_beta   90.00
_cell.angle_gamma   90.00
#
_symmetry.space_group_name_H-M   'P 1'
#
loop_
_entity.id
_entity.type
_entity.pdbx_description
1 polymer ?
#
loop_
_entity_poly.entity_id
_entity_poly.type
_entity_poly.pdbx_seq_one_letter_code
_entity_poly.pdbx_strand_id
1 'polypeptide(L)'
;MKQNESKYKLVVNHVIDGINSGEIKKGDQLPSINEYRHMFNLSRDTVFAGIKELKAHGIISSAPGIGYFVSNVRLNLKQNIFLLFNEINSFKQELYDAFMSALDKDDKVDLQFHNYNRRVFETLLREANGKYTTYVLMPGKFQGLAPLLDSLNGRVFLLDHYHNELRGRYSGVGQNFENDTYNALVSGLPHLRKYKRICMIQSEAKEPYERFTGLQRFARVNGFNGKHITTADLFIIANDTDLVKVLKQAARQGMEPGREFGIISYNDTPLKEILAGGITTLSTDFKKMGKTMAALL
;
A
#
# COMPACT_ATOMS: atom_id res chain seq x y z
N MET A 1 -25.58 -9.94 -16.62
CA MET A 1 -25.59 -8.98 -17.75
C MET A 1 -24.23 -8.27 -17.71
N LYS A 2 -23.36 -8.53 -18.70
CA LYS A 2 -22.09 -7.79 -18.84
C LYS A 2 -22.45 -6.33 -19.12
N GLN A 3 -22.23 -5.44 -18.16
CA GLN A 3 -22.28 -4.02 -18.41
C GLN A 3 -21.18 -3.65 -19.41
N ASN A 4 -21.62 -3.02 -20.49
CA ASN A 4 -20.81 -2.46 -21.57
C ASN A 4 -19.78 -1.48 -20.97
N GLU A 5 -18.59 -1.94 -20.66
CA GLU A 5 -17.45 -1.02 -20.71
C GLU A 5 -17.49 -0.42 -22.11
N SER A 6 -17.55 0.91 -22.16
CA SER A 6 -17.60 1.55 -23.47
C SER A 6 -16.34 1.14 -24.20
N LYS A 7 -16.50 0.30 -25.22
CA LYS A 7 -15.41 -0.39 -25.97
C LYS A 7 -14.28 0.53 -26.42
N TYR A 8 -14.52 1.83 -26.47
CA TYR A 8 -13.49 2.85 -26.77
C TYR A 8 -12.40 2.95 -25.68
N LYS A 9 -12.70 2.56 -24.43
CA LYS A 9 -11.71 2.55 -23.34
C LYS A 9 -10.54 1.59 -23.60
N LEU A 10 -10.73 0.55 -24.42
CA LEU A 10 -9.62 -0.31 -24.83
C LEU A 10 -8.52 0.47 -25.55
N VAL A 11 -8.91 1.43 -26.40
CA VAL A 11 -7.95 2.31 -27.08
C VAL A 11 -7.29 3.27 -26.11
N VAL A 12 -8.08 3.86 -25.21
CA VAL A 12 -7.58 4.80 -24.19
C VAL A 12 -6.58 4.11 -23.29
N ASN A 13 -6.96 2.95 -22.73
CA ASN A 13 -6.11 2.19 -21.81
C ASN A 13 -4.82 1.71 -22.48
N HIS A 14 -4.86 1.23 -23.71
CA HIS A 14 -3.67 0.82 -24.45
C HIS A 14 -2.63 1.97 -24.54
N VAL A 15 -3.07 3.17 -24.84
CA VAL A 15 -2.17 4.32 -24.94
C VAL A 15 -1.64 4.71 -23.55
N ILE A 16 -2.51 4.74 -22.54
CA ILE A 16 -2.14 5.08 -21.17
C ILE A 16 -1.16 4.07 -20.59
N ASP A 17 -1.44 2.78 -20.74
CA ASP A 17 -0.59 1.71 -20.23
C ASP A 17 0.77 1.69 -20.93
N GLY A 18 0.79 1.92 -22.26
CA GLY A 18 2.02 2.06 -23.02
C GLY A 18 2.86 3.27 -22.60
N ILE A 19 2.23 4.40 -22.25
CA ILE A 19 2.94 5.56 -21.71
C ILE A 19 3.49 5.26 -20.31
N ASN A 20 2.69 4.63 -19.44
CA ASN A 20 3.09 4.29 -18.07
C ASN A 20 4.21 3.25 -18.03
N SER A 21 4.20 2.27 -18.95
CA SER A 21 5.29 1.28 -19.09
C SER A 21 6.56 1.84 -19.72
N GLY A 22 6.50 3.04 -20.30
CA GLY A 22 7.60 3.63 -21.07
C GLY A 22 7.76 3.07 -22.49
N GLU A 23 6.87 2.19 -22.93
CA GLU A 23 6.82 1.64 -24.28
C GLU A 23 6.41 2.70 -25.30
N ILE A 24 5.46 3.57 -24.93
CA ILE A 24 5.02 4.72 -25.72
C ILE A 24 5.61 6.01 -25.11
N LYS A 25 6.31 6.78 -25.92
CA LYS A 25 7.02 8.00 -25.50
C LYS A 25 6.42 9.25 -26.13
N LYS A 26 6.73 10.40 -25.54
CA LYS A 26 6.36 11.70 -26.12
C LYS A 26 6.97 11.83 -27.55
N GLY A 27 6.12 12.18 -28.50
CA GLY A 27 6.47 12.32 -29.91
C GLY A 27 6.21 11.05 -30.75
N ASP A 28 5.94 9.91 -30.12
CA ASP A 28 5.66 8.68 -30.83
C ASP A 28 4.34 8.79 -31.61
N GLN A 29 4.33 8.22 -32.81
CA GLN A 29 3.12 8.10 -33.61
C GLN A 29 2.31 6.89 -33.13
N LEU A 30 1.03 7.12 -32.88
CA LEU A 30 0.10 6.07 -32.50
C LEU A 30 -0.39 5.29 -33.73
N PRO A 31 -0.83 4.03 -33.55
CA PRO A 31 -1.52 3.29 -34.59
C PRO A 31 -2.69 4.09 -35.19
N SER A 32 -2.92 3.95 -36.47
CA SER A 32 -4.05 4.55 -37.17
C SER A 32 -5.40 4.03 -36.65
N ILE A 33 -6.49 4.72 -36.95
CA ILE A 33 -7.84 4.25 -36.62
C ILE A 33 -8.08 2.85 -37.18
N ASN A 34 -7.59 2.53 -38.37
CA ASN A 34 -7.79 1.21 -38.96
C ASN A 34 -6.97 0.13 -38.25
N GLU A 35 -5.75 0.42 -37.86
CA GLU A 35 -4.93 -0.51 -37.07
C GLU A 35 -5.55 -0.79 -35.70
N TYR A 36 -6.04 0.23 -34.99
CA TYR A 36 -6.78 0.03 -33.73
C TYR A 36 -8.07 -0.75 -33.92
N ARG A 37 -8.78 -0.54 -35.03
CA ARG A 37 -9.97 -1.35 -35.36
C ARG A 37 -9.65 -2.84 -35.47
N HIS A 38 -8.55 -3.17 -36.15
CA HIS A 38 -8.09 -4.56 -36.27
C HIS A 38 -7.56 -5.12 -34.97
N MET A 39 -6.76 -4.34 -34.23
CA MET A 39 -6.15 -4.75 -32.97
C MET A 39 -7.20 -5.13 -31.91
N PHE A 40 -8.26 -4.34 -31.77
CA PHE A 40 -9.27 -4.52 -30.72
C PHE A 40 -10.63 -5.03 -31.25
N ASN A 41 -10.75 -5.32 -32.53
CA ASN A 41 -12.01 -5.69 -33.17
C ASN A 41 -13.15 -4.70 -32.88
N LEU A 42 -12.90 -3.40 -33.14
CA LEU A 42 -13.80 -2.29 -32.83
C LEU A 42 -14.36 -1.64 -34.10
N SER A 43 -15.51 -0.97 -33.97
CA SER A 43 -16.00 -0.08 -35.04
C SER A 43 -15.13 1.19 -35.13
N ARG A 44 -15.16 1.83 -36.30
CA ARG A 44 -14.45 3.10 -36.53
C ARG A 44 -14.85 4.18 -35.52
N ASP A 45 -16.15 4.32 -35.25
CA ASP A 45 -16.69 5.33 -34.35
C ASP A 45 -16.26 5.07 -32.90
N THR A 46 -16.17 3.80 -32.51
CA THR A 46 -15.67 3.40 -31.18
C THR A 46 -14.20 3.76 -31.00
N VAL A 47 -13.34 3.46 -32.00
CA VAL A 47 -11.93 3.88 -31.96
C VAL A 47 -11.80 5.40 -31.94
N PHE A 48 -12.59 6.09 -32.81
CA PHE A 48 -12.58 7.54 -32.87
C PHE A 48 -12.99 8.20 -31.55
N ALA A 49 -13.96 7.61 -30.83
CA ALA A 49 -14.34 8.07 -29.48
C ALA A 49 -13.17 7.99 -28.49
N GLY A 50 -12.39 6.91 -28.51
CA GLY A 50 -11.17 6.78 -27.69
C GLY A 50 -10.09 7.81 -28.06
N ILE A 51 -9.84 8.00 -29.33
CA ILE A 51 -8.92 9.02 -29.84
C ILE A 51 -9.39 10.44 -29.43
N LYS A 52 -10.69 10.71 -29.53
CA LYS A 52 -11.28 12.00 -29.13
C LYS A 52 -11.08 12.26 -27.63
N GLU A 53 -11.24 11.24 -26.79
CA GLU A 53 -11.02 11.35 -25.34
C GLU A 53 -9.53 11.62 -25.04
N LEU A 54 -8.61 10.85 -25.61
CA LEU A 54 -7.17 11.10 -25.47
C LEU A 54 -6.77 12.51 -25.90
N LYS A 55 -7.37 13.01 -26.97
CA LYS A 55 -7.12 14.37 -27.47
C LYS A 55 -7.73 15.43 -26.54
N ALA A 56 -8.92 15.21 -26.01
CA ALA A 56 -9.57 16.12 -25.05
C ALA A 56 -8.75 16.26 -23.77
N HIS A 57 -8.05 15.21 -23.35
CA HIS A 57 -7.12 15.22 -22.22
C HIS A 57 -5.70 15.72 -22.58
N GLY A 58 -5.47 16.16 -23.82
CA GLY A 58 -4.16 16.67 -24.26
C GLY A 58 -3.04 15.63 -24.29
N ILE A 59 -3.37 14.34 -24.18
CA ILE A 59 -2.42 13.23 -24.23
C ILE A 59 -1.85 13.10 -25.63
N ILE A 60 -2.71 13.29 -26.64
CA ILE A 60 -2.34 13.18 -28.05
C ILE A 60 -2.71 14.45 -28.83
N SER A 61 -2.00 14.69 -29.90
CA SER A 61 -2.33 15.68 -30.93
C SER A 61 -2.55 15.01 -32.28
N SER A 62 -3.24 15.67 -33.19
CA SER A 62 -3.43 15.22 -34.56
C SER A 62 -2.62 16.08 -35.53
N ALA A 63 -1.88 15.44 -36.43
CA ALA A 63 -1.28 16.05 -37.57
C ALA A 63 -2.12 15.69 -38.82
N PRO A 64 -2.77 16.67 -39.50
CA PRO A 64 -3.63 16.40 -40.64
C PRO A 64 -2.90 15.62 -41.75
N GLY A 65 -3.50 14.53 -42.20
CA GLY A 65 -2.92 13.66 -43.24
C GLY A 65 -1.79 12.70 -42.77
N ILE A 66 -1.29 12.86 -41.53
CA ILE A 66 -0.15 12.09 -41.04
C ILE A 66 -0.59 11.11 -39.93
N GLY A 67 -1.39 11.58 -38.95
CA GLY A 67 -1.87 10.68 -37.88
C GLY A 67 -1.97 11.36 -36.52
N TYR A 68 -1.91 10.53 -35.47
CA TYR A 68 -1.98 10.94 -34.07
C TYR A 68 -0.62 10.73 -33.40
N PHE A 69 -0.20 11.68 -32.57
CA PHE A 69 1.09 11.69 -31.89
C PHE A 69 0.92 11.94 -30.41
N VAL A 70 1.73 11.30 -29.59
CA VAL A 70 1.76 11.56 -28.16
C VAL A 70 2.35 12.94 -27.88
N SER A 71 1.52 13.82 -27.35
CA SER A 71 1.90 15.22 -27.03
C SER A 71 2.40 15.37 -25.62
N ASN A 72 1.80 14.61 -24.70
CA ASN A 72 2.11 14.66 -23.28
C ASN A 72 2.14 13.27 -22.69
N VAL A 73 3.20 12.97 -21.95
CA VAL A 73 3.35 11.73 -21.16
C VAL A 73 3.05 11.95 -19.67
N ARG A 74 2.82 13.20 -19.24
CA ARG A 74 2.23 13.50 -17.94
C ARG A 74 0.72 13.40 -18.11
N LEU A 75 0.19 12.25 -17.71
CA LEU A 75 -1.23 11.97 -17.86
C LEU A 75 -1.99 12.65 -16.73
N ASN A 76 -2.36 13.92 -16.92
CA ASN A 76 -3.32 14.61 -16.04
C ASN A 76 -4.74 14.07 -16.31
N LEU A 77 -4.91 12.76 -16.20
CA LEU A 77 -6.23 12.15 -16.17
C LEU A 77 -6.76 12.30 -14.76
N LYS A 78 -7.85 13.04 -14.59
CA LYS A 78 -8.59 13.09 -13.33
C LYS A 78 -8.87 11.65 -12.88
N GLN A 79 -8.28 11.27 -11.79
CA GLN A 79 -8.51 9.96 -11.23
C GLN A 79 -9.70 10.00 -10.28
N ASN A 80 -10.52 8.96 -10.34
CA ASN A 80 -11.51 8.69 -9.32
C ASN A 80 -11.01 7.45 -8.56
N ILE A 81 -10.45 7.68 -7.38
CA ILE A 81 -9.69 6.68 -6.61
C ILE A 81 -10.57 6.15 -5.50
N PHE A 82 -10.78 4.83 -5.50
CA PHE A 82 -11.33 4.11 -4.35
C PHE A 82 -10.18 3.68 -3.45
N LEU A 83 -10.07 4.30 -2.27
CA LEU A 83 -9.03 4.01 -1.29
C LEU A 83 -9.64 3.19 -0.14
N LEU A 84 -9.21 1.94 0.02
CA LEU A 84 -9.79 1.03 1.01
C LEU A 84 -8.74 0.62 2.05
N PHE A 85 -8.86 1.19 3.24
CA PHE A 85 -7.99 0.90 4.37
C PHE A 85 -8.56 -0.19 5.27
N ASN A 86 -7.69 -0.86 6.01
CA ASN A 86 -8.12 -1.82 7.03
C ASN A 86 -8.66 -1.13 8.30
N GLU A 87 -8.07 -0.02 8.74
CA GLU A 87 -8.54 0.83 9.86
C GLU A 87 -7.86 2.20 9.76
N ILE A 88 -8.29 3.16 10.58
CA ILE A 88 -7.60 4.43 10.77
C ILE A 88 -6.91 4.46 12.15
N ASN A 89 -5.70 4.98 12.19
CA ASN A 89 -4.92 5.29 13.37
C ASN A 89 -3.91 6.40 13.03
N SER A 90 -3.13 6.88 14.00
CA SER A 90 -2.25 8.03 13.81
C SER A 90 -1.26 7.88 12.66
N PHE A 91 -0.62 6.73 12.51
CA PHE A 91 0.35 6.52 11.43
C PHE A 91 -0.32 6.29 10.04
N LYS A 92 -1.53 5.75 10.00
CA LYS A 92 -2.30 5.67 8.74
C LYS A 92 -2.90 7.01 8.33
N GLN A 93 -3.21 7.86 9.29
CA GLN A 93 -3.54 9.26 9.01
C GLN A 93 -2.35 9.95 8.33
N GLU A 94 -1.14 9.77 8.86
CA GLU A 94 0.07 10.33 8.26
C GLU A 94 0.31 9.84 6.82
N LEU A 95 0.09 8.54 6.57
CA LEU A 95 0.14 7.96 5.23
C LEU A 95 -0.91 8.60 4.31
N TYR A 96 -2.15 8.70 4.77
CA TYR A 96 -3.26 9.30 4.03
C TYR A 96 -2.97 10.77 3.66
N ASP A 97 -2.54 11.57 4.64
CA ASP A 97 -2.24 12.99 4.40
C ASP A 97 -1.08 13.16 3.39
N ALA A 98 -0.06 12.31 3.49
CA ALA A 98 1.05 12.31 2.54
C ALA A 98 0.62 11.85 1.14
N PHE A 99 -0.27 10.86 1.04
CA PHE A 99 -0.87 10.41 -0.21
C PHE A 99 -1.68 11.53 -0.85
N MET A 100 -2.62 12.13 -0.10
CA MET A 100 -3.46 13.23 -0.59
C MET A 100 -2.66 14.45 -1.03
N SER A 101 -1.59 14.79 -0.28
CA SER A 101 -0.74 15.94 -0.63
C SER A 101 0.09 15.76 -1.91
N ALA A 102 0.27 14.51 -2.36
CA ALA A 102 1.05 14.16 -3.54
C ALA A 102 0.20 13.89 -4.79
N LEU A 103 -1.12 13.84 -4.64
CA LEU A 103 -2.06 13.72 -5.76
C LEU A 103 -2.29 15.06 -6.46
N ASP A 104 -2.76 14.99 -7.70
CA ASP A 104 -3.21 16.16 -8.42
C ASP A 104 -4.49 16.75 -7.79
N LYS A 105 -4.65 18.07 -7.85
CA LYS A 105 -5.79 18.78 -7.22
C LYS A 105 -7.16 18.36 -7.79
N ASP A 106 -7.16 17.82 -8.99
CA ASP A 106 -8.37 17.40 -9.71
C ASP A 106 -8.74 15.94 -9.41
N ASP A 107 -7.86 15.17 -8.76
CA ASP A 107 -8.12 13.79 -8.36
C ASP A 107 -9.14 13.73 -7.23
N LYS A 108 -10.04 12.76 -7.33
CA LYS A 108 -11.04 12.49 -6.30
C LYS A 108 -10.70 11.19 -5.58
N VAL A 109 -10.77 11.22 -4.26
CA VAL A 109 -10.50 10.06 -3.41
C VAL A 109 -11.69 9.79 -2.50
N ASP A 110 -12.25 8.59 -2.61
CA ASP A 110 -13.24 8.07 -1.67
C ASP A 110 -12.56 7.07 -0.74
N LEU A 111 -12.38 7.46 0.53
CA LEU A 111 -11.78 6.63 1.56
C LEU A 111 -12.84 5.81 2.27
N GLN A 112 -12.63 4.49 2.33
CA GLN A 112 -13.48 3.53 3.03
C GLN A 112 -12.65 2.63 3.96
N PHE A 113 -13.32 1.97 4.91
CA PHE A 113 -12.67 1.09 5.89
C PHE A 113 -13.38 -0.25 5.98
N HIS A 114 -12.62 -1.35 6.02
CA HIS A 114 -13.19 -2.69 6.19
C HIS A 114 -12.97 -3.28 7.59
N ASN A 115 -12.23 -2.62 8.48
CA ASN A 115 -12.00 -3.01 9.88
C ASN A 115 -11.60 -4.49 10.06
N TYR A 116 -10.69 -4.99 9.23
CA TYR A 116 -10.25 -6.39 9.18
C TYR A 116 -11.38 -7.40 8.93
N ASN A 117 -12.54 -6.95 8.44
CA ASN A 117 -13.67 -7.79 8.10
C ASN A 117 -13.67 -8.10 6.61
N ARG A 118 -13.37 -9.35 6.26
CA ARG A 118 -13.32 -9.83 4.88
C ARG A 118 -14.63 -9.60 4.12
N ARG A 119 -15.77 -9.87 4.76
CA ARG A 119 -17.08 -9.69 4.12
C ARG A 119 -17.33 -8.23 3.74
N VAL A 120 -16.97 -7.30 4.63
CA VAL A 120 -17.06 -5.85 4.36
C VAL A 120 -16.14 -5.47 3.21
N PHE A 121 -14.87 -5.94 3.23
CA PHE A 121 -13.91 -5.71 2.14
C PHE A 121 -14.47 -6.15 0.78
N GLU A 122 -14.96 -7.39 0.68
CA GLU A 122 -15.51 -7.92 -0.57
C GLU A 122 -16.79 -7.19 -1.01
N THR A 123 -17.69 -6.83 -0.07
CA THR A 123 -18.93 -6.10 -0.36
C THR A 123 -18.61 -4.71 -0.92
N LEU A 124 -17.73 -3.95 -0.24
CA LEU A 124 -17.34 -2.62 -0.68
C LEU A 124 -16.72 -2.63 -2.08
N LEU A 125 -15.86 -3.62 -2.40
CA LEU A 125 -15.27 -3.74 -3.74
C LEU A 125 -16.30 -4.08 -4.81
N ARG A 126 -17.26 -4.98 -4.54
CA ARG A 126 -18.32 -5.30 -5.48
C ARG A 126 -19.22 -4.10 -5.76
N GLU A 127 -19.55 -3.33 -4.73
CA GLU A 127 -20.36 -2.11 -4.85
C GLU A 127 -19.60 -0.97 -5.55
N ALA A 128 -18.29 -0.90 -5.37
CA ALA A 128 -17.43 0.10 -6.00
C ALA A 128 -17.09 -0.23 -7.47
N ASN A 129 -17.24 -1.49 -7.90
CA ASN A 129 -16.81 -1.93 -9.21
C ASN A 129 -17.43 -1.12 -10.36
N GLY A 130 -16.58 -0.60 -11.24
CA GLY A 130 -16.99 0.23 -12.39
C GLY A 130 -17.31 1.70 -12.05
N LYS A 131 -17.20 2.12 -10.80
CA LYS A 131 -17.41 3.53 -10.38
C LYS A 131 -16.13 4.33 -10.29
N TYR A 132 -14.97 3.67 -10.24
CA TYR A 132 -13.67 4.27 -10.03
C TYR A 132 -12.69 3.86 -11.13
N THR A 133 -11.76 4.74 -11.44
CA THR A 133 -10.67 4.47 -12.37
C THR A 133 -9.54 3.68 -11.73
N THR A 134 -9.39 3.84 -10.42
CA THR A 134 -8.27 3.29 -9.66
C THR A 134 -8.73 2.80 -8.28
N TYR A 135 -8.23 1.64 -7.88
CA TYR A 135 -8.47 1.01 -6.59
C TYR A 135 -7.15 0.87 -5.85
N VAL A 136 -7.00 1.54 -4.71
CA VAL A 136 -5.85 1.43 -3.82
C VAL A 136 -6.28 0.70 -2.57
N LEU A 137 -5.79 -0.51 -2.35
CA LEU A 137 -6.36 -1.47 -1.42
C LEU A 137 -5.34 -1.93 -0.37
N MET A 138 -5.76 -1.98 0.90
CA MET A 138 -5.04 -2.62 2.01
C MET A 138 -5.73 -3.94 2.39
N PRO A 139 -5.52 -5.05 1.68
CA PRO A 139 -6.25 -6.30 1.96
C PRO A 139 -5.80 -7.01 3.25
N GLY A 140 -4.65 -6.65 3.82
CA GLY A 140 -4.12 -7.30 5.00
C GLY A 140 -3.80 -8.78 4.77
N LYS A 141 -4.27 -9.63 5.67
CA LYS A 141 -4.03 -11.10 5.65
C LYS A 141 -5.01 -11.88 4.78
N PHE A 142 -5.92 -11.25 4.08
CA PHE A 142 -6.92 -11.98 3.29
C PHE A 142 -6.27 -12.74 2.13
N GLN A 143 -6.63 -14.01 1.99
CA GLN A 143 -6.16 -14.91 0.94
C GLN A 143 -7.26 -15.15 -0.10
N GLY A 144 -6.90 -15.66 -1.27
CA GLY A 144 -7.86 -16.00 -2.33
C GLY A 144 -8.59 -14.79 -2.91
N LEU A 145 -7.97 -13.60 -2.88
CA LEU A 145 -8.59 -12.36 -3.37
C LEU A 145 -8.41 -12.15 -4.87
N ALA A 146 -7.46 -12.82 -5.50
CA ALA A 146 -7.13 -12.59 -6.90
C ALA A 146 -8.35 -12.61 -7.85
N PRO A 147 -9.30 -13.57 -7.77
CA PRO A 147 -10.46 -13.55 -8.65
C PRO A 147 -11.35 -12.32 -8.48
N LEU A 148 -11.48 -11.81 -7.25
CA LEU A 148 -12.24 -10.60 -6.99
C LEU A 148 -11.53 -9.36 -7.55
N LEU A 149 -10.22 -9.25 -7.30
CA LEU A 149 -9.43 -8.10 -7.76
C LEU A 149 -9.34 -8.05 -9.29
N ASP A 150 -9.21 -9.20 -9.95
CA ASP A 150 -9.22 -9.29 -11.42
C ASP A 150 -10.57 -8.92 -12.05
N SER A 151 -11.66 -9.01 -11.28
CA SER A 151 -12.99 -8.64 -11.76
C SER A 151 -13.27 -7.13 -11.69
N LEU A 152 -12.38 -6.35 -11.07
CA LEU A 152 -12.56 -4.91 -10.94
C LEU A 152 -12.29 -4.18 -12.26
N ASN A 153 -13.22 -3.30 -12.62
CA ASN A 153 -13.10 -2.45 -13.80
C ASN A 153 -12.32 -1.17 -13.43
N GLY A 154 -11.00 -1.24 -13.50
CA GLY A 154 -10.09 -0.16 -13.16
C GLY A 154 -8.73 -0.68 -12.75
N ARG A 155 -7.75 0.22 -12.56
CA ARG A 155 -6.40 -0.16 -12.14
C ARG A 155 -6.40 -0.53 -10.66
N VAL A 156 -5.78 -1.66 -10.32
CA VAL A 156 -5.68 -2.14 -8.92
C VAL A 156 -4.26 -2.00 -8.42
N PHE A 157 -4.12 -1.34 -7.27
CA PHE A 157 -2.86 -1.18 -6.54
C PHE A 157 -3.00 -1.69 -5.11
N LEU A 158 -1.94 -2.31 -4.61
CA LEU A 158 -1.88 -2.83 -3.24
C LEU A 158 -1.05 -1.92 -2.35
N LEU A 159 -1.52 -1.70 -1.13
CA LEU A 159 -0.87 -0.80 -0.19
C LEU A 159 -0.68 -1.47 1.17
N ASP A 160 0.45 -1.20 1.83
CA ASP A 160 0.81 -1.60 3.18
C ASP A 160 1.00 -3.14 3.32
N HIS A 161 0.00 -3.86 3.75
CA HIS A 161 0.04 -5.30 3.97
C HIS A 161 -0.88 -6.06 3.03
N TYR A 162 -0.32 -7.03 2.33
CA TYR A 162 -1.07 -7.95 1.47
C TYR A 162 -0.39 -9.31 1.38
N HIS A 163 -1.20 -10.35 1.18
CA HIS A 163 -0.74 -11.73 1.13
C HIS A 163 0.21 -11.99 -0.05
N ASN A 164 1.18 -12.88 0.14
CA ASN A 164 2.23 -13.17 -0.87
C ASN A 164 1.68 -13.63 -2.23
N GLU A 165 0.50 -14.26 -2.28
CA GLU A 165 -0.15 -14.68 -3.54
C GLU A 165 -0.44 -13.52 -4.49
N LEU A 166 -0.55 -12.29 -3.96
CA LEU A 166 -0.82 -11.06 -4.73
C LEU A 166 0.45 -10.36 -5.20
N ARG A 167 1.62 -10.75 -4.67
CA ARG A 167 2.90 -10.15 -5.04
C ARG A 167 3.25 -10.47 -6.48
N GLY A 168 3.68 -9.45 -7.23
CA GLY A 168 4.03 -9.58 -8.66
C GLY A 168 2.81 -9.68 -9.60
N ARG A 169 1.59 -9.80 -9.06
CA ARG A 169 0.35 -9.77 -9.84
C ARG A 169 -0.22 -8.37 -9.97
N TYR A 170 -0.08 -7.57 -8.92
CA TYR A 170 -0.52 -6.18 -8.87
C TYR A 170 0.65 -5.28 -8.47
N SER A 171 0.69 -4.08 -9.03
CA SER A 171 1.60 -3.03 -8.57
C SER A 171 1.21 -2.57 -7.16
N GLY A 172 2.18 -2.13 -6.36
CA GLY A 172 1.86 -1.66 -5.03
C GLY A 172 3.08 -1.26 -4.20
N VAL A 173 2.81 -0.66 -3.06
CA VAL A 173 3.79 -0.28 -2.04
C VAL A 173 3.48 -1.05 -0.77
N GLY A 174 4.32 -2.02 -0.44
CA GLY A 174 4.11 -2.90 0.71
C GLY A 174 5.31 -2.96 1.64
N GLN A 175 5.05 -3.40 2.87
CA GLN A 175 6.08 -3.69 3.85
C GLN A 175 6.62 -5.11 3.68
N ASN A 176 7.89 -5.31 3.97
CA ASN A 176 8.50 -6.64 4.11
C ASN A 176 8.74 -6.92 5.59
N PHE A 177 7.66 -7.20 6.32
CA PHE A 177 7.67 -7.28 7.79
C PHE A 177 8.74 -8.18 8.38
N GLU A 178 9.07 -9.30 7.75
CA GLU A 178 10.14 -10.18 8.21
C GLU A 178 11.51 -9.50 8.09
N ASN A 179 11.85 -9.04 6.88
CA ASN A 179 13.15 -8.41 6.65
C ASN A 179 13.27 -7.06 7.36
N ASP A 180 12.18 -6.28 7.40
CA ASP A 180 12.17 -4.97 8.05
C ASP A 180 12.43 -5.12 9.55
N THR A 181 11.76 -6.09 10.21
CA THR A 181 11.99 -6.41 11.63
C THR A 181 13.43 -6.90 11.85
N TYR A 182 13.89 -7.85 11.04
CA TYR A 182 15.24 -8.38 11.16
C TYR A 182 16.31 -7.28 11.03
N ASN A 183 16.21 -6.47 9.97
CA ASN A 183 17.22 -5.43 9.68
C ASN A 183 17.20 -4.32 10.74
N ALA A 184 16.03 -3.91 11.21
CA ALA A 184 15.91 -2.91 12.26
C ALA A 184 16.54 -3.40 13.58
N LEU A 185 16.32 -4.67 13.96
CA LEU A 185 16.95 -5.25 15.13
C LEU A 185 18.47 -5.41 14.97
N VAL A 186 18.95 -5.75 13.76
CA VAL A 186 20.40 -5.79 13.46
C VAL A 186 21.02 -4.41 13.59
N SER A 187 20.37 -3.36 13.08
CA SER A 187 20.88 -1.98 13.21
C SER A 187 20.95 -1.51 14.67
N GLY A 188 20.02 -2.00 15.51
CA GLY A 188 19.97 -1.72 16.95
C GLY A 188 20.86 -2.64 17.81
N LEU A 189 21.53 -3.64 17.24
CA LEU A 189 22.22 -4.69 17.96
C LEU A 189 23.19 -4.20 19.06
N PRO A 190 23.98 -3.12 18.89
CA PRO A 190 24.84 -2.61 19.95
C PRO A 190 24.09 -2.26 21.24
N HIS A 191 22.85 -1.73 21.10
CA HIS A 191 21.99 -1.37 22.23
C HIS A 191 21.23 -2.57 22.80
N LEU A 192 21.03 -3.63 22.00
CA LEU A 192 20.28 -4.82 22.39
C LEU A 192 21.13 -5.84 23.17
N ARG A 193 22.45 -5.81 23.03
CA ARG A 193 23.37 -6.79 23.67
C ARG A 193 23.33 -6.81 25.20
N LYS A 194 22.84 -5.74 25.84
CA LYS A 194 22.65 -5.69 27.27
C LYS A 194 21.51 -6.59 27.77
N TYR A 195 20.59 -6.96 26.88
CA TYR A 195 19.45 -7.83 27.20
C TYR A 195 19.77 -9.28 26.89
N LYS A 196 19.33 -10.20 27.76
CA LYS A 196 19.54 -11.64 27.58
C LYS A 196 18.36 -12.33 26.87
N ARG A 197 17.17 -11.76 27.02
CA ARG A 197 15.91 -12.32 26.52
C ARG A 197 15.10 -11.24 25.82
N ILE A 198 14.52 -11.59 24.67
CA ILE A 198 13.65 -10.72 23.89
C ILE A 198 12.29 -11.38 23.70
N CYS A 199 11.21 -10.65 23.91
CA CYS A 199 9.85 -11.09 23.68
C CYS A 199 9.12 -10.14 22.71
N MET A 200 8.30 -10.71 21.84
CA MET A 200 7.34 -9.94 21.06
C MET A 200 5.93 -10.14 21.60
N ILE A 201 5.25 -9.02 21.85
CA ILE A 201 3.84 -8.97 22.22
C ILE A 201 3.08 -8.46 21.00
N GLN A 202 2.27 -9.33 20.39
CA GLN A 202 1.45 -9.00 19.23
C GLN A 202 0.14 -9.79 19.22
N SER A 203 -0.89 -9.24 18.59
CA SER A 203 -2.16 -9.93 18.36
C SER A 203 -2.08 -10.74 17.07
N GLU A 204 -2.29 -12.06 17.14
CA GLU A 204 -2.31 -12.92 15.94
C GLU A 204 -3.44 -12.56 14.96
N ALA A 205 -4.54 -12.00 15.45
CA ALA A 205 -5.68 -11.65 14.62
C ALA A 205 -5.39 -10.45 13.68
N LYS A 206 -4.70 -9.43 14.19
CA LYS A 206 -4.49 -8.15 13.47
C LYS A 206 -3.07 -8.00 12.93
N GLU A 207 -2.06 -8.36 13.72
CA GLU A 207 -0.67 -8.09 13.41
C GLU A 207 -0.08 -9.10 12.40
N PRO A 208 0.85 -8.66 11.52
CA PRO A 208 1.56 -9.56 10.61
C PRO A 208 2.43 -10.55 11.40
N TYR A 209 2.22 -11.85 11.18
CA TYR A 209 3.04 -12.90 11.81
C TYR A 209 4.51 -12.82 11.37
N GLU A 210 4.77 -12.30 10.20
CA GLU A 210 6.09 -12.12 9.61
C GLU A 210 7.02 -11.26 10.48
N ARG A 211 6.47 -10.35 11.30
CA ARG A 211 7.27 -9.62 12.31
C ARG A 211 7.91 -10.58 13.32
N PHE A 212 7.14 -11.57 13.77
CA PHE A 212 7.65 -12.59 14.69
C PHE A 212 8.69 -13.49 14.02
N THR A 213 8.49 -13.86 12.77
CA THR A 213 9.49 -14.60 11.96
C THR A 213 10.81 -13.83 11.85
N GLY A 214 10.75 -12.51 11.60
CA GLY A 214 11.92 -11.64 11.57
C GLY A 214 12.66 -11.60 12.92
N LEU A 215 11.92 -11.51 14.03
CA LEU A 215 12.49 -11.60 15.38
C LEU A 215 13.13 -12.97 15.63
N GLN A 216 12.47 -14.08 15.29
CA GLN A 216 13.03 -15.42 15.46
C GLN A 216 14.34 -15.60 14.69
N ARG A 217 14.39 -15.11 13.45
CA ARG A 217 15.61 -15.10 12.64
C ARG A 217 16.71 -14.29 13.30
N PHE A 218 16.41 -13.10 13.79
CA PHE A 218 17.35 -12.24 14.50
C PHE A 218 17.89 -12.93 15.77
N ALA A 219 17.00 -13.48 16.59
CA ALA A 219 17.35 -14.14 17.84
C ALA A 219 18.29 -15.34 17.61
N ARG A 220 17.96 -16.18 16.61
CA ARG A 220 18.79 -17.35 16.23
C ARG A 220 20.18 -16.96 15.78
N VAL A 221 20.30 -15.91 14.94
CA VAL A 221 21.60 -15.49 14.37
C VAL A 221 22.47 -14.79 15.41
N ASN A 222 21.87 -14.07 16.37
CA ASN A 222 22.61 -13.22 17.30
C ASN A 222 22.66 -13.78 18.74
N GLY A 223 22.25 -15.05 18.94
CA GLY A 223 22.42 -15.76 20.21
C GLY A 223 21.43 -15.38 21.32
N PHE A 224 20.29 -14.80 20.97
CA PHE A 224 19.21 -14.56 21.93
C PHE A 224 18.34 -15.81 22.11
N ASN A 225 18.15 -16.25 23.36
CA ASN A 225 17.33 -17.41 23.66
C ASN A 225 15.83 -17.07 23.59
N GLY A 226 15.18 -17.50 22.49
CA GLY A 226 13.78 -17.19 22.17
C GLY A 226 12.75 -18.25 22.59
N LYS A 227 12.98 -19.07 23.63
CA LYS A 227 11.99 -20.06 24.08
C LYS A 227 11.17 -19.52 25.25
N HIS A 228 9.86 -19.46 25.04
CA HIS A 228 8.78 -19.21 26.02
C HIS A 228 9.05 -18.13 27.08
N ILE A 229 8.53 -16.95 26.81
CA ILE A 229 8.90 -15.73 27.50
C ILE A 229 7.81 -15.35 28.48
N THR A 230 7.88 -15.87 29.68
CA THR A 230 7.16 -15.36 30.84
C THR A 230 7.87 -14.20 31.52
N THR A 231 9.20 -14.08 31.31
CA THR A 231 10.03 -13.00 31.86
C THR A 231 11.04 -12.57 30.80
N ALA A 232 10.77 -11.49 30.06
CA ALA A 232 11.69 -10.92 29.10
C ALA A 232 12.42 -9.71 29.67
N ASP A 233 13.68 -9.53 29.26
CA ASP A 233 14.43 -8.33 29.59
C ASP A 233 14.12 -7.20 28.60
N LEU A 234 13.70 -7.56 27.37
CA LEU A 234 13.29 -6.64 26.32
C LEU A 234 11.95 -7.07 25.70
N PHE A 235 10.99 -6.16 25.70
CA PHE A 235 9.69 -6.35 25.05
C PHE A 235 9.62 -5.60 23.75
N ILE A 236 9.29 -6.28 22.65
CA ILE A 236 8.93 -5.69 21.38
C ILE A 236 7.40 -5.71 21.27
N ILE A 237 6.76 -4.55 21.20
CA ILE A 237 5.31 -4.42 21.36
C ILE A 237 4.72 -3.90 20.05
N ALA A 238 3.79 -4.67 19.46
CA ALA A 238 3.27 -4.40 18.13
C ALA A 238 2.18 -3.32 18.07
N ASN A 239 1.49 -3.04 19.21
CA ASN A 239 0.39 -2.07 19.24
C ASN A 239 0.34 -1.27 20.54
N ASP A 240 -0.32 -0.12 20.49
CA ASP A 240 -0.36 0.82 21.62
C ASP A 240 -1.22 0.32 22.79
N THR A 241 -2.22 -0.53 22.53
CA THR A 241 -3.04 -1.11 23.60
C THR A 241 -2.19 -2.02 24.51
N ASP A 242 -1.34 -2.84 23.91
CA ASP A 242 -0.45 -3.72 24.67
C ASP A 242 0.71 -2.92 25.30
N LEU A 243 1.20 -1.87 24.63
CA LEU A 243 2.17 -0.96 25.24
C LEU A 243 1.64 -0.35 26.55
N VAL A 244 0.40 0.15 26.55
CA VAL A 244 -0.24 0.68 27.76
C VAL A 244 -0.39 -0.39 28.85
N LYS A 245 -0.73 -1.63 28.51
CA LYS A 245 -0.83 -2.74 29.50
C LYS A 245 0.52 -3.03 30.14
N VAL A 246 1.58 -3.12 29.34
CA VAL A 246 2.96 -3.37 29.84
C VAL A 246 3.40 -2.22 30.76
N LEU A 247 3.22 -0.97 30.36
CA LEU A 247 3.60 0.18 31.18
C LEU A 247 2.81 0.25 32.50
N LYS A 248 1.50 -0.03 32.46
CA LYS A 248 0.67 -0.06 33.68
C LYS A 248 1.13 -1.19 34.63
N GLN A 249 1.47 -2.34 34.09
CA GLN A 249 1.96 -3.47 34.89
C GLN A 249 3.34 -3.15 35.52
N ALA A 250 4.24 -2.56 34.73
CA ALA A 250 5.54 -2.12 35.23
C ALA A 250 5.41 -1.10 36.37
N ALA A 251 4.58 -0.08 36.19
CA ALA A 251 4.32 0.94 37.21
C ALA A 251 3.76 0.34 38.53
N ARG A 252 2.87 -0.66 38.45
CA ARG A 252 2.36 -1.39 39.64
C ARG A 252 3.45 -2.15 40.40
N GLN A 253 4.51 -2.56 39.69
CA GLN A 253 5.64 -3.31 40.25
C GLN A 253 6.82 -2.39 40.63
N GLY A 254 6.69 -1.07 40.44
CA GLY A 254 7.77 -0.13 40.68
C GLY A 254 8.93 -0.27 39.70
N MET A 255 8.68 -0.82 38.49
CA MET A 255 9.69 -1.04 37.46
C MET A 255 9.65 0.10 36.41
N GLU A 256 10.80 0.58 36.01
CA GLU A 256 10.94 1.65 35.00
C GLU A 256 11.52 1.11 33.70
N PRO A 257 10.91 1.38 32.52
CA PRO A 257 11.51 1.07 31.23
C PRO A 257 12.88 1.76 31.07
N GLY A 258 13.82 1.05 30.49
CA GLY A 258 15.20 1.52 30.30
C GLY A 258 16.13 1.20 31.48
N ARG A 259 15.60 0.95 32.69
CA ARG A 259 16.35 0.51 33.86
C ARG A 259 16.22 -1.00 34.11
N GLU A 260 15.05 -1.47 34.55
CA GLU A 260 14.81 -2.87 34.89
C GLU A 260 14.52 -3.73 33.66
N PHE A 261 13.97 -3.14 32.60
CA PHE A 261 13.65 -3.84 31.36
C PHE A 261 13.66 -2.85 30.16
N GLY A 262 13.69 -3.39 28.94
CA GLY A 262 13.62 -2.61 27.71
C GLY A 262 12.27 -2.68 27.04
N ILE A 263 11.93 -1.61 26.28
CA ILE A 263 10.77 -1.58 25.38
C ILE A 263 11.22 -1.09 24.03
N ILE A 264 10.74 -1.79 22.97
CA ILE A 264 10.69 -1.31 21.60
C ILE A 264 9.23 -1.40 21.16
N SER A 265 8.67 -0.32 20.63
CA SER A 265 7.29 -0.31 20.14
C SER A 265 7.25 -0.18 18.62
N TYR A 266 6.27 -0.83 17.97
CA TYR A 266 6.03 -0.63 16.55
C TYR A 266 5.31 0.68 16.28
N ASN A 267 5.67 1.28 15.14
CA ASN A 267 5.16 2.52 14.57
C ASN A 267 5.38 3.73 15.49
N ASP A 268 6.12 4.66 14.96
CA ASP A 268 6.42 5.90 15.68
C ASP A 268 5.20 6.81 15.77
N THR A 269 5.05 7.48 16.91
CA THR A 269 4.04 8.51 17.13
C THR A 269 4.60 9.57 18.06
N PRO A 270 4.17 10.84 17.95
CA PRO A 270 4.64 11.92 18.83
C PRO A 270 4.46 11.62 20.33
N LEU A 271 3.44 10.83 20.68
CA LEU A 271 3.21 10.43 22.07
C LEU A 271 4.33 9.55 22.62
N LYS A 272 4.93 8.69 21.78
CA LYS A 272 6.01 7.78 22.21
C LYS A 272 7.33 8.48 22.48
N GLU A 273 7.52 9.68 21.94
CA GLU A 273 8.69 10.52 22.23
C GLU A 273 8.74 10.98 23.70
N ILE A 274 7.57 11.16 24.32
CA ILE A 274 7.44 11.66 25.70
C ILE A 274 7.05 10.58 26.71
N LEU A 275 6.45 9.48 26.25
CA LEU A 275 5.97 8.40 27.11
C LEU A 275 7.15 7.68 27.77
N ALA A 276 7.13 7.56 29.11
CA ALA A 276 8.17 6.89 29.92
C ALA A 276 9.62 7.40 29.62
N GLY A 277 9.78 8.70 29.34
CA GLY A 277 11.07 9.29 28.99
C GLY A 277 11.54 9.03 27.56
N GLY A 278 10.67 8.58 26.70
CA GLY A 278 10.94 8.23 25.31
C GLY A 278 11.00 6.71 25.07
N ILE A 279 10.23 6.23 24.11
CA ILE A 279 10.19 4.81 23.74
C ILE A 279 10.89 4.61 22.39
N THR A 280 11.85 3.71 22.35
CA THR A 280 12.48 3.28 21.08
C THR A 280 11.42 2.63 20.18
N THR A 281 11.38 3.02 18.90
CA THR A 281 10.40 2.53 17.94
C THR A 281 11.04 1.80 16.75
N LEU A 282 10.32 0.81 16.23
CA LEU A 282 10.48 0.25 14.90
C LEU A 282 9.37 0.83 14.04
N SER A 283 9.70 1.70 13.10
CA SER A 283 8.68 2.40 12.32
C SER A 283 8.91 2.32 10.81
N THR A 284 7.80 2.21 10.09
CA THR A 284 7.76 2.44 8.65
C THR A 284 7.67 3.94 8.39
N ASP A 285 8.34 4.41 7.35
CA ASP A 285 8.14 5.77 6.84
C ASP A 285 6.81 5.86 6.07
N PHE A 286 5.73 6.09 6.83
CA PHE A 286 4.38 6.18 6.27
C PHE A 286 4.19 7.38 5.35
N LYS A 287 4.91 8.47 5.56
CA LYS A 287 4.90 9.64 4.65
C LYS A 287 5.48 9.26 3.29
N LYS A 288 6.63 8.59 3.29
CA LYS A 288 7.25 8.10 2.06
C LYS A 288 6.35 7.08 1.36
N MET A 289 5.74 6.16 2.13
CA MET A 289 4.81 5.16 1.58
C MET A 289 3.63 5.83 0.87
N GLY A 290 2.98 6.83 1.48
CA GLY A 290 1.88 7.57 0.87
C GLY A 290 2.29 8.31 -0.41
N LYS A 291 3.40 9.05 -0.37
CA LYS A 291 3.94 9.74 -1.56
C LYS A 291 4.32 8.78 -2.68
N THR A 292 4.95 7.63 -2.33
CA THR A 292 5.32 6.62 -3.33
C THR A 292 4.09 6.00 -3.96
N MET A 293 3.03 5.74 -3.17
CA MET A 293 1.78 5.21 -3.70
C MET A 293 1.12 6.21 -4.68
N ALA A 294 1.06 7.49 -4.33
CA ALA A 294 0.54 8.52 -5.23
C ALA A 294 1.35 8.62 -6.53
N ALA A 295 2.67 8.48 -6.46
CA ALA A 295 3.55 8.54 -7.64
C ALA A 295 3.43 7.31 -8.56
N LEU A 296 2.86 6.19 -8.09
CA LEU A 296 2.58 4.99 -8.90
C LEU A 296 1.27 5.08 -9.69
N LEU A 297 0.37 5.99 -9.33
CA LEU A 297 -0.94 6.14 -9.97
C LEU A 297 -0.85 6.86 -11.30
#